data_079b56d383995713439aa27afa9a76ad
#
_entry.id   079b56d383995713439aa27afa9a76ad
#
_cell.length_a   1.000
_cell.length_b   1.000
_cell.length_c   1.000
_cell.angle_alpha   90.00
_cell.angle_beta   90.00
_cell.angle_gamma   90.00
#
_symmetry.space_group_name_H-M   'P 1'
#
loop_
_entity.id
_entity.type
_entity.pdbx_description
1 polymer ?
#
loop_
_entity_poly.entity_id
_entity_poly.type
_entity_poly.pdbx_seq_one_letter_code
_entity_poly.pdbx_strand_id
1 'polypeptide(L)'
;MATTTVPITIRGKQRAALVMLVIAGTLNYLDCSTTIYCQCANSPGTGALIADIGLLLSAFLWAYAFAQLPGGALVDRVGPHRLLGAGLALWSIAQAAAGFVASFWQFSIARVFLGVGEAPTFSSAVRVVRDCTMSAIAACR
;
A
#
# COMPACT_ATOMS: atom_id res chain seq x y z
N MET A 1 31.76 -24.06 6.93
CA MET A 1 30.64 -23.13 6.58
C MET A 1 29.61 -23.93 5.82
N ALA A 2 28.52 -24.34 6.46
CA ALA A 2 27.47 -25.10 5.80
C ALA A 2 26.58 -24.12 5.02
N THR A 3 26.61 -24.21 3.71
CA THR A 3 25.69 -23.49 2.81
C THR A 3 24.29 -24.10 2.97
N THR A 4 23.47 -23.49 3.81
CA THR A 4 22.09 -23.86 4.04
C THR A 4 21.28 -23.58 2.77
N THR A 5 21.04 -24.62 1.98
CA THR A 5 20.21 -24.54 0.77
C THR A 5 18.74 -24.44 1.19
N VAL A 6 18.20 -23.21 1.15
CA VAL A 6 16.76 -22.95 1.37
C VAL A 6 15.96 -23.71 0.29
N PRO A 7 14.91 -24.48 0.66
CA PRO A 7 14.09 -25.24 -0.29
C PRO A 7 13.53 -24.35 -1.41
N ILE A 8 13.54 -24.85 -2.64
CA ILE A 8 13.18 -24.12 -3.87
C ILE A 8 11.76 -23.53 -3.77
N THR A 9 10.84 -24.24 -3.12
CA THR A 9 9.44 -23.81 -2.94
C THR A 9 9.31 -22.55 -2.07
N ILE A 10 10.15 -22.41 -1.05
CA ILE A 10 10.16 -21.23 -0.17
C ILE A 10 10.76 -20.04 -0.90
N ARG A 11 11.81 -20.24 -1.70
CA ARG A 11 12.39 -19.20 -2.56
C ARG A 11 11.39 -18.65 -3.57
N GLY A 12 10.51 -19.49 -4.14
CA GLY A 12 9.46 -19.06 -5.05
C GLY A 12 8.45 -18.13 -4.38
N LYS A 13 7.96 -18.48 -3.20
CA LYS A 13 7.02 -17.66 -2.42
C LYS A 13 7.63 -16.32 -1.97
N GLN A 14 8.89 -16.33 -1.54
CA GLN A 14 9.62 -15.12 -1.16
C GLN A 14 9.81 -14.19 -2.36
N ARG A 15 10.20 -14.73 -3.53
CA ARG A 15 10.32 -13.94 -4.76
C ARG A 15 8.98 -13.33 -5.18
N ALA A 16 7.90 -14.10 -5.13
CA ALA A 16 6.57 -13.60 -5.44
C ALA A 16 6.15 -12.47 -4.48
N ALA A 17 6.40 -12.60 -3.18
CA ALA A 17 6.12 -11.56 -2.20
C ALA A 17 6.94 -10.28 -2.46
N LEU A 18 8.23 -10.42 -2.78
CA LEU A 18 9.09 -9.28 -3.13
C LEU A 18 8.64 -8.59 -4.42
N VAL A 19 8.30 -9.35 -5.46
CA VAL A 19 7.80 -8.81 -6.72
C VAL A 19 6.49 -8.05 -6.49
N MET A 20 5.56 -8.60 -5.69
CA MET A 20 4.31 -7.92 -5.32
C MET A 20 4.56 -6.62 -4.56
N LEU A 21 5.53 -6.60 -3.63
CA LEU A 21 5.92 -5.38 -2.90
C LEU A 21 6.50 -4.32 -3.84
N VAL A 22 7.35 -4.72 -4.78
CA VAL A 22 7.92 -3.78 -5.78
C VAL A 22 6.83 -3.23 -6.67
N ILE A 23 5.90 -4.07 -7.15
CA ILE A 23 4.76 -3.63 -7.97
C ILE A 23 3.89 -2.65 -7.17
N ALA A 24 3.53 -2.98 -5.93
CA ALA A 24 2.73 -2.11 -5.08
C ALA A 24 3.42 -0.76 -4.82
N GLY A 25 4.71 -0.76 -4.53
CA GLY A 25 5.50 0.47 -4.36
C GLY A 25 5.57 1.32 -5.63
N THR A 26 5.72 0.68 -6.79
CA THR A 26 5.73 1.38 -8.08
C THR A 26 4.37 2.01 -8.39
N LEU A 27 3.28 1.27 -8.15
CA LEU A 27 1.93 1.77 -8.34
C LEU A 27 1.63 2.94 -7.40
N ASN A 28 2.06 2.86 -6.14
CA ASN A 28 1.94 3.95 -5.17
C ASN A 28 2.68 5.21 -5.64
N TYR A 29 3.89 5.05 -6.17
CA TYR A 29 4.66 6.17 -6.72
C TYR A 29 3.98 6.80 -7.95
N LEU A 30 3.43 5.98 -8.85
CA LEU A 30 2.65 6.46 -9.99
C LEU A 30 1.41 7.21 -9.54
N ASP A 31 0.74 6.76 -8.50
CA ASP A 31 -0.41 7.41 -7.88
C ASP A 31 -0.09 8.81 -7.38
N CYS A 32 1.00 8.96 -6.65
CA CYS A 32 1.49 10.27 -6.20
C CYS A 32 1.79 11.18 -7.38
N SER A 33 2.46 10.66 -8.41
CA SER A 33 2.82 11.43 -9.61
C SER A 33 1.57 11.87 -10.39
N THR A 34 0.57 10.99 -10.54
CA THR A 34 -0.70 11.30 -11.22
C THR A 34 -1.47 12.39 -10.47
N THR A 35 -1.44 12.36 -9.13
CA THR A 35 -2.06 13.40 -8.29
C THR A 35 -1.48 14.76 -8.58
N ILE A 36 -0.15 14.86 -8.62
CA ILE A 36 0.55 16.11 -8.93
C ILE A 36 0.17 16.59 -10.32
N TYR A 37 0.14 15.69 -11.31
CA TYR A 37 -0.18 16.02 -12.69
C TYR A 37 -1.63 16.53 -12.87
N CYS A 38 -2.60 15.85 -12.24
CA CYS A 38 -4.00 16.26 -12.30
C CYS A 38 -4.26 17.62 -11.64
N GLN A 39 -3.57 17.91 -10.53
CA GLN A 39 -3.69 19.23 -9.88
C GLN A 39 -3.03 20.33 -10.71
N CYS A 40 -1.87 20.08 -11.33
CA CYS A 40 -1.23 21.04 -12.23
C CYS A 40 -2.12 21.40 -13.43
N ALA A 41 -2.87 20.46 -13.95
CA ALA A 41 -3.77 20.70 -15.09
C ALA A 41 -5.02 21.53 -14.74
N ASN A 42 -5.46 21.47 -13.46
CA ASN A 42 -6.73 22.09 -13.03
C ASN A 42 -6.60 23.40 -12.25
N SER A 43 -5.39 23.84 -11.90
CA SER A 43 -5.19 25.01 -11.02
C SER A 43 -4.52 26.19 -11.76
N PRO A 44 -5.11 27.40 -11.74
CA PRO A 44 -4.59 28.55 -12.48
C PRO A 44 -3.45 29.32 -11.80
N GLY A 45 -2.87 28.84 -10.68
CA GLY A 45 -1.81 29.57 -9.96
C GLY A 45 -0.87 28.68 -9.20
N THR A 46 0.46 28.90 -9.37
CA THR A 46 1.52 28.06 -8.79
C THR A 46 1.53 27.98 -7.24
N GLY A 47 1.08 29.02 -6.54
CA GLY A 47 1.10 29.04 -5.07
C GLY A 47 -0.03 28.22 -4.44
N ALA A 48 -1.24 28.32 -4.97
CA ALA A 48 -2.38 27.50 -4.55
C ALA A 48 -2.12 26.01 -4.84
N LEU A 49 -1.49 25.72 -5.99
CA LEU A 49 -1.14 24.38 -6.42
C LEU A 49 -0.25 23.63 -5.41
N ILE A 50 0.78 24.27 -4.89
CA ILE A 50 1.72 23.64 -3.93
C ILE A 50 1.00 23.34 -2.61
N ALA A 51 0.16 24.26 -2.12
CA ALA A 51 -0.62 24.07 -0.91
C ALA A 51 -1.63 22.91 -1.05
N ASP A 52 -2.34 22.84 -2.17
CA ASP A 52 -3.34 21.81 -2.46
C ASP A 52 -2.70 20.43 -2.57
N ILE A 53 -1.57 20.31 -3.26
CA ILE A 53 -0.80 19.07 -3.34
C ILE A 53 -0.32 18.64 -1.95
N GLY A 54 0.21 19.57 -1.16
CA GLY A 54 0.66 19.31 0.21
C GLY A 54 -0.48 18.80 1.08
N LEU A 55 -1.68 19.35 0.93
CA LEU A 55 -2.86 18.95 1.68
C LEU A 55 -3.36 17.56 1.28
N LEU A 56 -3.37 17.24 -0.01
CA LEU A 56 -3.72 15.91 -0.52
C LEU A 56 -2.76 14.83 -0.05
N LEU A 57 -1.44 15.10 -0.11
CA LEU A 57 -0.42 14.17 0.38
C LEU A 57 -0.52 13.98 1.90
N SER A 58 -0.77 15.06 2.64
CA SER A 58 -0.96 15.00 4.08
C SER A 58 -2.20 14.19 4.46
N ALA A 59 -3.32 14.39 3.78
CA ALA A 59 -4.56 13.64 4.01
C ALA A 59 -4.35 12.13 3.83
N PHE A 60 -3.64 11.73 2.77
CA PHE A 60 -3.26 10.34 2.54
C PHE A 60 -2.36 9.81 3.66
N LEU A 61 -1.27 10.54 4.00
CA LEU A 61 -0.30 10.09 5.01
C LEU A 61 -0.93 9.95 6.40
N TRP A 62 -1.79 10.87 6.81
CA TRP A 62 -2.51 10.79 8.08
C TRP A 62 -3.45 9.59 8.11
N ALA A 63 -4.25 9.39 7.07
CA ALA A 63 -5.14 8.24 6.96
C ALA A 63 -4.37 6.92 7.01
N TYR A 64 -3.27 6.83 6.26
CA TYR A 64 -2.37 5.69 6.24
C TYR A 64 -1.77 5.41 7.63
N ALA A 65 -1.22 6.44 8.30
CA ALA A 65 -0.59 6.29 9.62
C ALA A 65 -1.60 5.81 10.69
N PHE A 66 -2.79 6.41 10.73
CA PHE A 66 -3.83 5.98 11.67
C PHE A 66 -4.36 4.58 11.37
N ALA A 67 -4.51 4.21 10.11
CA ALA A 67 -4.96 2.87 9.72
C ALA A 67 -3.90 1.78 9.95
N GLN A 68 -2.62 2.16 9.99
CA GLN A 68 -1.51 1.23 10.26
C GLN A 68 -1.54 0.69 11.69
N LEU A 69 -1.96 1.51 12.67
CA LEU A 69 -2.06 1.11 14.08
C LEU A 69 -3.02 -0.07 14.29
N PRO A 70 -4.30 0.00 13.87
CA PRO A 70 -5.21 -1.15 13.96
C PRO A 70 -4.89 -2.24 12.93
N GLY A 71 -4.22 -1.91 11.83
CA GLY A 71 -3.86 -2.84 10.76
C GLY A 71 -3.05 -4.03 11.26
N GLY A 72 -2.06 -3.79 12.12
CA GLY A 72 -1.26 -4.85 12.75
C GLY A 72 -2.10 -5.83 13.58
N ALA A 73 -2.99 -5.32 14.44
CA ALA A 73 -3.89 -6.13 15.25
C ALA A 73 -4.93 -6.88 14.39
N LEU A 74 -5.36 -6.28 13.29
CA LEU A 74 -6.33 -6.85 12.38
C LEU A 74 -5.73 -8.02 11.58
N VAL A 75 -4.45 -7.93 11.20
CA VAL A 75 -3.70 -9.04 10.57
C VAL A 75 -3.70 -10.27 11.47
N ASP A 76 -3.55 -10.09 12.78
CA ASP A 76 -3.52 -11.21 13.75
C ASP A 76 -4.89 -11.88 13.91
N ARG A 77 -5.99 -11.14 13.76
CA ARG A 77 -7.36 -11.65 13.92
C ARG A 77 -7.95 -12.25 12.65
N VAL A 78 -7.79 -11.58 11.52
CA VAL A 78 -8.44 -11.94 10.24
C VAL A 78 -7.55 -12.85 9.39
N GLY A 79 -6.25 -12.80 9.61
CA GLY A 79 -5.23 -13.47 8.84
C GLY A 79 -4.71 -12.63 7.67
N PRO A 80 -3.41 -12.82 7.31
CA PRO A 80 -2.73 -11.94 6.36
C PRO A 80 -3.31 -12.01 4.94
N HIS A 81 -3.75 -13.20 4.49
CA HIS A 81 -4.26 -13.36 3.12
C HIS A 81 -5.60 -12.67 2.88
N ARG A 82 -6.53 -12.75 3.84
CA ARG A 82 -7.85 -12.12 3.72
C ARG A 82 -7.72 -10.60 3.82
N LEU A 83 -6.89 -10.13 4.74
CA LEU A 83 -6.68 -8.70 4.93
C LEU A 83 -5.95 -8.07 3.74
N LEU A 84 -4.97 -8.78 3.16
CA LEU A 84 -4.31 -8.37 1.93
C LEU A 84 -5.30 -8.22 0.77
N GLY A 85 -6.18 -9.20 0.59
CA GLY A 85 -7.21 -9.17 -0.45
C GLY A 85 -8.21 -8.02 -0.26
N ALA A 86 -8.68 -7.81 0.98
CA ALA A 86 -9.59 -6.71 1.30
C ALA A 86 -8.94 -5.33 1.10
N GLY A 87 -7.69 -5.17 1.52
CA GLY A 87 -6.91 -3.95 1.34
C GLY A 87 -6.71 -3.61 -0.14
N LEU A 88 -6.32 -4.61 -0.95
CA LEU A 88 -6.16 -4.45 -2.40
C LEU A 88 -7.49 -4.11 -3.10
N ALA A 89 -8.60 -4.74 -2.70
CA ALA A 89 -9.92 -4.44 -3.25
C ALA A 89 -10.33 -3.00 -2.92
N LEU A 90 -10.18 -2.57 -1.65
CA LEU A 90 -10.50 -1.22 -1.23
C LEU A 90 -9.64 -0.17 -1.96
N TRP A 91 -8.34 -0.43 -2.06
CA TRP A 91 -7.40 0.42 -2.79
C TRP A 91 -7.78 0.54 -4.27
N SER A 92 -8.09 -0.59 -4.94
CA SER A 92 -8.49 -0.60 -6.36
C SER A 92 -9.79 0.18 -6.59
N ILE A 93 -10.78 0.04 -5.69
CA ILE A 93 -12.05 0.77 -5.77
C ILE A 93 -11.81 2.28 -5.56
N ALA A 94 -11.03 2.65 -4.55
CA ALA A 94 -10.70 4.05 -4.28
C ALA A 94 -9.97 4.70 -5.46
N GLN A 95 -9.05 3.96 -6.08
CA GLN A 95 -8.30 4.41 -7.25
C GLN A 95 -9.20 4.57 -8.48
N ALA A 96 -10.07 3.60 -8.75
CA ALA A 96 -11.04 3.72 -9.82
C ALA A 96 -12.01 4.90 -9.60
N ALA A 97 -12.48 5.08 -8.37
CA ALA A 97 -13.35 6.21 -8.00
C ALA A 97 -12.63 7.57 -8.20
N ALA A 98 -11.35 7.67 -7.87
CA ALA A 98 -10.55 8.88 -8.05
C ALA A 98 -10.46 9.31 -9.53
N GLY A 99 -10.57 8.38 -10.49
CA GLY A 99 -10.61 8.67 -11.92
C GLY A 99 -11.90 9.38 -12.41
N PHE A 100 -12.98 9.31 -11.63
CA PHE A 100 -14.28 9.92 -11.97
C PHE A 100 -14.56 11.23 -11.21
N VAL A 101 -13.61 11.67 -10.40
CA VAL A 101 -13.78 12.82 -9.51
C VAL A 101 -13.38 14.10 -10.20
N ALA A 102 -14.25 15.12 -10.14
CA ALA A 102 -14.02 16.45 -10.73
C ALA A 102 -13.73 17.55 -9.69
N SER A 103 -13.89 17.26 -8.37
CA SER A 103 -13.76 18.25 -7.30
C SER A 103 -12.59 17.92 -6.38
N PHE A 104 -11.86 18.95 -5.91
CA PHE A 104 -10.78 18.83 -4.94
C PHE A 104 -11.17 18.06 -3.67
N TRP A 105 -12.34 18.36 -3.09
CA TRP A 105 -12.82 17.69 -1.89
C TRP A 105 -13.11 16.21 -2.08
N GLN A 106 -13.73 15.86 -3.21
CA GLN A 106 -13.99 14.46 -3.56
C GLN A 106 -12.67 13.71 -3.75
N PHE A 107 -11.67 14.35 -4.37
CA PHE A 107 -10.36 13.78 -4.56
C PHE A 107 -9.63 13.59 -3.21
N SER A 108 -9.74 14.54 -2.27
CA SER A 108 -9.21 14.42 -0.91
C SER A 108 -9.83 13.24 -0.16
N ILE A 109 -11.13 13.06 -0.28
CA ILE A 109 -11.83 11.91 0.33
C ILE A 109 -11.32 10.59 -0.28
N ALA A 110 -11.17 10.51 -1.59
CA ALA A 110 -10.62 9.34 -2.25
C ALA A 110 -9.19 9.02 -1.75
N ARG A 111 -8.36 10.03 -1.50
CA ARG A 111 -7.02 9.88 -0.92
C ARG A 111 -7.03 9.31 0.51
N VAL A 112 -7.99 9.71 1.33
CA VAL A 112 -8.17 9.13 2.67
C VAL A 112 -8.51 7.64 2.57
N PHE A 113 -9.46 7.26 1.71
CA PHE A 113 -9.82 5.85 1.50
C PHE A 113 -8.65 5.03 0.93
N LEU A 114 -7.87 5.63 0.04
CA LEU A 114 -6.66 5.02 -0.51
C LEU A 114 -5.65 4.71 0.60
N GLY A 115 -5.37 5.66 1.49
CA GLY A 115 -4.48 5.48 2.63
C GLY A 115 -4.95 4.37 3.59
N VAL A 116 -6.24 4.33 3.88
CA VAL A 116 -6.84 3.27 4.71
C VAL A 116 -6.74 1.90 4.05
N GLY A 117 -6.93 1.80 2.74
CA GLY A 117 -6.84 0.53 1.99
C GLY A 117 -5.41 0.01 1.88
N GLU A 118 -4.44 0.90 1.78
CA GLU A 118 -3.03 0.53 1.62
C GLU A 118 -2.36 0.10 2.92
N ALA A 119 -2.73 0.69 4.05
CA ALA A 119 -2.13 0.39 5.35
C ALA A 119 -2.17 -1.11 5.74
N PRO A 120 -3.30 -1.84 5.60
CA PRO A 120 -3.36 -3.27 5.88
C PRO A 120 -2.51 -4.10 4.92
N THR A 121 -2.33 -3.64 3.70
CA THR A 121 -1.54 -4.34 2.65
C THR A 121 -0.08 -4.44 3.06
N PHE A 122 0.51 -3.34 3.53
CA PHE A 122 1.90 -3.33 3.98
C PHE A 122 2.11 -4.22 5.22
N SER A 123 1.25 -4.10 6.22
CA SER A 123 1.30 -4.91 7.45
C SER A 123 1.17 -6.41 7.15
N SER A 124 0.27 -6.78 6.23
CA SER A 124 0.08 -8.16 5.79
C SER A 124 1.29 -8.71 5.01
N ALA A 125 1.89 -7.89 4.15
CA ALA A 125 3.06 -8.28 3.36
C ALA A 125 4.28 -8.55 4.26
N VAL A 126 4.54 -7.70 5.25
CA VAL A 126 5.61 -7.90 6.24
C VAL A 126 5.39 -9.20 7.03
N ARG A 127 4.14 -9.50 7.42
CA ARG A 127 3.80 -10.74 8.13
C ARG A 127 4.06 -11.98 7.27
N VAL A 128 3.64 -11.96 6.01
CA VAL A 128 3.88 -13.08 5.06
C VAL A 128 5.38 -13.33 4.87
N VAL A 129 6.17 -12.28 4.70
CA VAL A 129 7.64 -12.41 4.57
C VAL A 129 8.24 -13.00 5.84
N ARG A 130 7.83 -12.54 7.02
CA ARG A 130 8.29 -13.06 8.32
C ARG A 130 7.97 -14.54 8.46
N ASP A 131 6.73 -14.94 8.20
CA ASP A 131 6.28 -16.33 8.36
C ASP A 131 7.00 -17.27 7.38
N CYS A 132 7.25 -16.82 6.15
CA CYS A 132 8.07 -17.56 5.19
C CYS A 132 9.53 -17.71 5.66
N THR A 133 10.11 -16.68 6.27
CA THR A 133 11.49 -16.73 6.77
C THR A 133 11.61 -17.65 7.97
N MET A 134 10.68 -17.58 8.93
CA MET A 134 10.66 -18.44 10.10
C MET A 134 10.45 -19.93 9.72
N SER A 135 9.59 -20.22 8.76
CA SER A 135 9.40 -21.58 8.23
C SER A 135 10.67 -22.13 7.58
N ALA A 136 11.42 -21.27 6.89
CA ALA A 136 12.70 -21.67 6.28
C ALA A 136 13.75 -22.03 7.35
N ILE A 137 13.82 -21.25 8.43
CA ILE A 137 14.75 -21.51 9.55
C ILE A 137 14.36 -22.81 10.29
N ALA A 138 13.08 -23.05 10.51
CA ALA A 138 12.58 -24.27 11.17
C ALA A 138 12.84 -25.55 10.35
N ALA A 139 12.81 -25.45 9.03
CA ALA A 139 13.10 -26.58 8.13
C ALA A 139 14.62 -26.91 8.03
N CYS A 140 15.49 -26.04 8.57
CA CYS A 140 16.94 -26.24 8.60
C CYS A 140 17.46 -26.82 9.94
N ARG A 141 16.61 -27.08 10.92
CA ARG A 141 16.91 -27.78 12.18
C ARG A 141 16.49 -29.23 12.13
#